data_cb4d95b8aae51da1bb11ddc3f99408a7
#
_entry.id   cb4d95b8aae51da1bb11ddc3f99408a7
#
_cell.length_a   1.000
_cell.length_b   1.000
_cell.length_c   1.000
_cell.angle_alpha   90.00
_cell.angle_beta   90.00
_cell.angle_gamma   90.00
#
_symmetry.space_group_name_H-M   'P 1'
#
loop_
_entity.id
_entity.type
_entity.pdbx_description
1 polymer ?
#
loop_
_entity_poly.entity_id
_entity_poly.type
_entity_poly.pdbx_seq_one_letter_code
_entity_poly.pdbx_strand_id
1 'polypeptide(L)'
;MAQKEVSHKKEVSHKKAAILGLQHLLAMYSGAVAVPLLIGTALKFNSTQMTYLVSIDIFMCGLATLIQLFRNKYFGIGLPVVLGCAIQAVAPLEMIGQKFSINTMYGAIIVAGIFVFLIAGWFSKIKKLFPPVVTGTLITVIGLTLIPVAFQNMGGGNAQAKDFGDTKNLIAAFLTIIIIVAIEVWTKGFLRSISVLIGLIVGTLIASCLGMVSLKPVMQASWFHLPQLFYFGVPQFEWSSCLTMIIIALVSMVESTGVFFAIGDLLHKDITEEDLKKGYRAEGLAQVFGGLFNTFPYTTFSQNVGLLQLSGIKTKRPIFWAAGLLMGMGLLPKIGALVTMIPDAVLGGAMLVMFTMIAVQGIKMLTKVNFENNRNILVVAISIGLGLGVTIYPQIFQALPQTIQLFLVNGIVVASLSATLLNLIFNKQKN
;
A
#
# COMPACT_ATOMS: atom_id res chain seq x y z
N MET A 1 -44.25 -24.90 14.78
CA MET A 1 -43.00 -25.70 14.78
C MET A 1 -42.13 -25.19 13.65
N ALA A 2 -41.22 -24.27 13.94
CA ALA A 2 -40.27 -23.75 12.98
C ALA A 2 -38.92 -24.38 13.31
N GLN A 3 -38.48 -25.31 12.44
CA GLN A 3 -37.16 -25.91 12.53
C GLN A 3 -36.09 -24.83 12.30
N LYS A 4 -35.28 -24.56 13.34
CA LYS A 4 -34.00 -23.85 13.22
C LYS A 4 -33.08 -24.69 12.36
N GLU A 5 -32.90 -24.35 11.09
CA GLU A 5 -31.73 -24.80 10.32
C GLU A 5 -30.47 -24.18 10.94
N VAL A 6 -29.83 -24.96 11.79
CA VAL A 6 -28.47 -24.69 12.24
C VAL A 6 -27.56 -25.00 11.04
N SER A 7 -27.28 -23.98 10.23
CA SER A 7 -26.24 -24.06 9.21
C SER A 7 -24.93 -24.42 9.90
N HIS A 8 -24.55 -25.69 9.86
CA HIS A 8 -23.20 -26.15 10.19
C HIS A 8 -22.21 -25.45 9.22
N LYS A 9 -21.65 -24.31 9.65
CA LYS A 9 -20.46 -23.75 9.00
C LYS A 9 -19.39 -24.85 9.02
N LYS A 10 -19.20 -25.57 7.91
CA LYS A 10 -18.10 -26.54 7.76
C LYS A 10 -16.80 -25.83 8.15
N GLU A 11 -16.25 -26.19 9.30
CA GLU A 11 -14.97 -25.67 9.75
C GLU A 11 -13.90 -26.01 8.72
N VAL A 12 -13.23 -24.99 8.23
CA VAL A 12 -12.12 -25.17 7.27
C VAL A 12 -10.99 -25.91 7.97
N SER A 13 -10.57 -27.06 7.45
CA SER A 13 -9.46 -27.82 8.03
C SER A 13 -8.17 -26.97 8.05
N HIS A 14 -7.31 -27.22 9.05
CA HIS A 14 -6.04 -26.47 9.16
C HIS A 14 -5.19 -26.54 7.89
N LYS A 15 -5.11 -27.70 7.23
CA LYS A 15 -4.38 -27.87 5.96
C LYS A 15 -4.94 -26.97 4.86
N LYS A 16 -6.25 -26.93 4.68
CA LYS A 16 -6.91 -26.06 3.68
C LYS A 16 -6.75 -24.58 4.06
N ALA A 17 -6.83 -24.24 5.33
CA ALA A 17 -6.63 -22.87 5.80
C ALA A 17 -5.17 -22.40 5.58
N ALA A 18 -4.18 -23.26 5.78
CA ALA A 18 -2.78 -22.96 5.52
C ALA A 18 -2.49 -22.71 4.04
N ILE A 19 -3.05 -23.56 3.14
CA ILE A 19 -2.92 -23.38 1.68
C ILE A 19 -3.54 -22.05 1.24
N LEU A 20 -4.73 -21.72 1.72
CA LEU A 20 -5.38 -20.45 1.43
C LEU A 20 -4.63 -19.26 2.07
N GLY A 21 -4.07 -19.44 3.26
CA GLY A 21 -3.22 -18.44 3.89
C GLY A 21 -1.98 -18.13 3.04
N LEU A 22 -1.33 -19.16 2.51
CA LEU A 22 -0.24 -19.00 1.55
C LEU A 22 -0.68 -18.24 0.28
N GLN A 23 -1.90 -18.52 -0.23
CA GLN A 23 -2.43 -17.78 -1.37
C GLN A 23 -2.63 -16.29 -1.06
N HIS A 24 -3.17 -15.96 0.11
CA HIS A 24 -3.31 -14.57 0.56
C HIS A 24 -1.97 -13.87 0.72
N LEU A 25 -0.96 -14.56 1.27
CA LEU A 25 0.40 -14.05 1.37
C LEU A 25 0.98 -13.76 -0.02
N LEU A 26 0.93 -14.73 -0.94
CA LEU A 26 1.52 -14.58 -2.27
C LEU A 26 0.85 -13.46 -3.09
N ALA A 27 -0.46 -13.27 -2.93
CA ALA A 27 -1.19 -12.20 -3.62
C ALA A 27 -0.82 -10.80 -3.13
N MET A 28 -0.53 -10.63 -1.83
CA MET A 28 -0.12 -9.32 -1.29
C MET A 28 1.39 -9.08 -1.40
N TYR A 29 2.20 -10.14 -1.55
CA TYR A 29 3.65 -10.09 -1.41
C TYR A 29 4.31 -9.07 -2.34
N SER A 30 3.90 -9.05 -3.61
CA SER A 30 4.44 -8.11 -4.60
C SER A 30 4.19 -6.64 -4.23
N GLY A 31 3.00 -6.33 -3.70
CA GLY A 31 2.68 -4.98 -3.22
C GLY A 31 3.43 -4.61 -1.94
N ALA A 32 3.57 -5.55 -1.02
CA ALA A 32 4.29 -5.33 0.24
C ALA A 32 5.78 -5.04 0.00
N VAL A 33 6.46 -5.80 -0.86
CA VAL A 33 7.89 -5.63 -1.11
C VAL A 33 8.22 -4.41 -1.99
N ALA A 34 7.26 -3.90 -2.76
CA ALA A 34 7.49 -2.74 -3.62
C ALA A 34 7.85 -1.47 -2.82
N VAL A 35 7.15 -1.21 -1.72
CA VAL A 35 7.35 0.00 -0.91
C VAL A 35 8.76 0.07 -0.30
N PRO A 36 9.26 -0.96 0.42
CA PRO A 36 10.62 -0.93 0.94
C PRO A 36 11.69 -0.83 -0.15
N LEU A 37 11.51 -1.48 -1.30
CA LEU A 37 12.45 -1.38 -2.41
C LEU A 37 12.52 0.05 -2.97
N LEU A 38 11.37 0.69 -3.21
CA LEU A 38 11.29 2.06 -3.69
C LEU A 38 11.99 3.03 -2.76
N ILE A 39 11.58 3.04 -1.50
CA ILE A 39 12.10 3.98 -0.50
C ILE A 39 13.58 3.72 -0.25
N GLY A 40 13.99 2.45 -0.13
CA GLY A 40 15.39 2.09 0.09
C GLY A 40 16.29 2.49 -1.09
N THR A 41 15.82 2.34 -2.34
CA THR A 41 16.54 2.80 -3.54
C THR A 41 16.62 4.33 -3.57
N ALA A 42 15.51 5.03 -3.34
CA ALA A 42 15.46 6.49 -3.33
C ALA A 42 16.36 7.11 -2.24
N LEU A 43 16.49 6.45 -1.09
CA LEU A 43 17.34 6.86 0.03
C LEU A 43 18.75 6.25 -0.05
N LYS A 44 19.09 5.55 -1.14
CA LYS A 44 20.41 4.95 -1.42
C LYS A 44 20.89 4.00 -0.31
N PHE A 45 20.00 3.14 0.20
CA PHE A 45 20.36 2.15 1.19
C PHE A 45 21.34 1.12 0.60
N ASN A 46 22.30 0.71 1.42
CA ASN A 46 23.18 -0.39 1.05
C ASN A 46 22.44 -1.74 1.10
N SER A 47 23.05 -2.79 0.54
CA SER A 47 22.44 -4.12 0.44
C SER A 47 21.98 -4.70 1.78
N THR A 48 22.75 -4.46 2.86
CA THR A 48 22.41 -4.95 4.21
C THR A 48 21.19 -4.21 4.77
N GLN A 49 21.16 -2.89 4.64
CA GLN A 49 20.04 -2.06 5.05
C GLN A 49 18.77 -2.39 4.27
N MET A 50 18.89 -2.59 2.96
CA MET A 50 17.78 -2.99 2.10
C MET A 50 17.22 -4.37 2.49
N THR A 51 18.09 -5.35 2.72
CA THR A 51 17.70 -6.69 3.18
C THR A 51 16.97 -6.63 4.52
N TYR A 52 17.49 -5.84 5.46
CA TYR A 52 16.82 -5.62 6.75
C TYR A 52 15.44 -5.00 6.54
N LEU A 53 15.36 -3.90 5.78
CA LEU A 53 14.13 -3.14 5.55
C LEU A 53 13.03 -4.03 4.95
N VAL A 54 13.35 -4.81 3.91
CA VAL A 54 12.39 -5.74 3.28
C VAL A 54 11.96 -6.82 4.26
N SER A 55 12.89 -7.40 5.01
CA SER A 55 12.59 -8.49 5.95
C SER A 55 11.70 -8.03 7.09
N ILE A 56 12.05 -6.90 7.72
CA ILE A 56 11.27 -6.36 8.84
C ILE A 56 9.89 -5.89 8.39
N ASP A 57 9.77 -5.38 7.17
CA ASP A 57 8.49 -4.95 6.63
C ASP A 57 7.54 -6.13 6.39
N ILE A 58 8.04 -7.25 5.84
CA ILE A 58 7.27 -8.49 5.69
C ILE A 58 6.81 -8.99 7.07
N PHE A 59 7.70 -8.96 8.09
CA PHE A 59 7.34 -9.32 9.46
C PHE A 59 6.21 -8.44 9.99
N MET A 60 6.34 -7.14 9.81
CA MET A 60 5.38 -6.16 10.33
C MET A 60 4.04 -6.20 9.58
N CYS A 61 4.01 -6.53 8.28
CA CYS A 61 2.77 -6.83 7.56
C CYS A 61 1.99 -7.97 8.24
N GLY A 62 2.69 -9.02 8.67
CA GLY A 62 2.11 -10.12 9.44
C GLY A 62 1.56 -9.66 10.79
N LEU A 63 2.35 -8.90 11.55
CA LEU A 63 1.94 -8.36 12.85
C LEU A 63 0.75 -7.40 12.73
N ALA A 64 0.79 -6.47 11.76
CA ALA A 64 -0.31 -5.55 11.47
C ALA A 64 -1.61 -6.30 11.14
N THR A 65 -1.49 -7.36 10.32
CA THR A 65 -2.62 -8.25 10.00
C THR A 65 -3.18 -8.92 11.26
N LEU A 66 -2.33 -9.43 12.16
CA LEU A 66 -2.78 -10.01 13.43
C LEU A 66 -3.51 -9.00 14.30
N ILE A 67 -2.96 -7.79 14.46
CA ILE A 67 -3.60 -6.70 15.23
C ILE A 67 -5.02 -6.43 14.70
N GLN A 68 -5.21 -6.47 13.39
CA GLN A 68 -6.51 -6.22 12.77
C GLN A 68 -7.49 -7.41 12.92
N LEU A 69 -6.99 -8.65 12.93
CA LEU A 69 -7.78 -9.86 13.11
C LEU A 69 -8.28 -10.06 14.54
N PHE A 70 -7.47 -9.66 15.54
CA PHE A 70 -7.82 -9.74 16.94
C PHE A 70 -8.79 -8.63 17.33
N ARG A 71 -10.09 -8.95 17.33
CA ARG A 71 -11.12 -8.02 17.80
C ARG A 71 -11.16 -8.02 19.32
N ASN A 72 -10.80 -6.90 19.92
CA ASN A 72 -10.93 -6.68 21.36
C ASN A 72 -11.77 -5.43 21.66
N LYS A 73 -11.75 -4.96 22.92
CA LYS A 73 -12.50 -3.78 23.35
C LYS A 73 -12.03 -2.49 22.66
N TYR A 74 -10.73 -2.38 22.32
CA TYR A 74 -10.11 -1.12 21.91
C TYR A 74 -9.79 -1.05 20.42
N PHE A 75 -9.34 -2.14 19.81
CA PHE A 75 -8.89 -2.20 18.42
C PHE A 75 -9.22 -3.53 17.73
N GLY A 76 -9.01 -3.60 16.42
CA GLY A 76 -9.23 -4.76 15.57
C GLY A 76 -10.66 -4.89 15.06
N ILE A 77 -10.82 -4.80 13.73
CA ILE A 77 -12.15 -4.94 13.10
C ILE A 77 -12.66 -6.38 13.17
N GLY A 78 -11.74 -7.35 13.22
CA GLY A 78 -12.07 -8.76 13.27
C GLY A 78 -12.67 -9.33 11.99
N LEU A 79 -12.38 -8.71 10.84
CA LEU A 79 -12.69 -9.21 9.52
C LEU A 79 -11.50 -9.98 8.92
N PRO A 80 -11.70 -10.86 7.93
CA PRO A 80 -10.62 -11.53 7.22
C PRO A 80 -9.91 -10.57 6.26
N VAL A 81 -9.15 -9.62 6.79
CA VAL A 81 -8.37 -8.62 6.05
C VAL A 81 -6.87 -8.90 6.21
N VAL A 82 -6.10 -8.56 5.19
CA VAL A 82 -4.63 -8.55 5.24
C VAL A 82 -4.17 -7.10 5.15
N LEU A 83 -3.21 -6.73 5.97
CA LEU A 83 -2.57 -5.41 5.94
C LEU A 83 -1.20 -5.51 5.27
N GLY A 84 -0.89 -4.49 4.49
CA GLY A 84 0.42 -4.30 3.89
C GLY A 84 0.77 -2.83 3.79
N CYS A 85 1.95 -2.52 3.27
CA CYS A 85 2.44 -1.15 3.16
C CYS A 85 1.53 -0.26 2.32
N ALA A 86 1.30 0.94 2.80
CA ALA A 86 0.54 1.97 2.13
C ALA A 86 1.35 2.60 0.98
N ILE A 87 1.05 2.24 -0.27
CA ILE A 87 1.75 2.72 -1.46
C ILE A 87 1.66 4.25 -1.59
N GLN A 88 0.55 4.86 -1.18
CA GLN A 88 0.37 6.31 -1.18
C GLN A 88 1.35 7.06 -0.28
N ALA A 89 2.01 6.38 0.65
CA ALA A 89 3.02 6.96 1.52
C ALA A 89 4.41 7.04 0.86
N VAL A 90 4.66 6.36 -0.26
CA VAL A 90 5.99 6.25 -0.89
C VAL A 90 6.56 7.63 -1.19
N ALA A 91 5.92 8.41 -2.05
CA ALA A 91 6.44 9.72 -2.47
C ALA A 91 6.63 10.71 -1.30
N PRO A 92 5.70 10.85 -0.33
CA PRO A 92 5.94 11.64 0.86
C PRO A 92 7.12 11.16 1.71
N LEU A 93 7.27 9.85 1.91
CA LEU A 93 8.36 9.28 2.71
C LEU A 93 9.72 9.46 2.05
N GLU A 94 9.80 9.27 0.72
CA GLU A 94 11.02 9.57 -0.05
C GLU A 94 11.41 11.03 0.10
N MET A 95 10.47 11.96 -0.06
CA MET A 95 10.71 13.39 0.06
C MET A 95 11.18 13.77 1.48
N ILE A 96 10.54 13.23 2.52
CA ILE A 96 10.93 13.49 3.92
C ILE A 96 12.32 12.92 4.19
N GLY A 97 12.59 11.68 3.78
CA GLY A 97 13.87 11.02 3.97
C GLY A 97 15.03 11.72 3.27
N GLN A 98 14.81 12.24 2.04
CA GLN A 98 15.81 12.98 1.27
C GLN A 98 16.05 14.40 1.78
N LYS A 99 14.96 15.09 2.19
CA LYS A 99 15.03 16.51 2.57
C LYS A 99 15.50 16.71 4.01
N PHE A 100 15.10 15.85 4.92
CA PHE A 100 15.44 15.94 6.35
C PHE A 100 16.37 14.80 6.78
N SER A 101 15.76 13.65 7.14
CA SER A 101 16.50 12.45 7.52
C SER A 101 15.58 11.22 7.54
N ILE A 102 16.20 10.04 7.52
CA ILE A 102 15.51 8.76 7.72
C ILE A 102 14.82 8.73 9.09
N ASN A 103 15.45 9.31 10.12
CA ASN A 103 14.91 9.36 11.48
C ASN A 103 13.67 10.25 11.57
N THR A 104 13.65 11.37 10.82
CA THR A 104 12.47 12.24 10.69
C THR A 104 11.32 11.53 9.99
N MET A 105 11.62 10.72 8.97
CA MET A 105 10.62 9.90 8.28
C MET A 105 9.91 8.96 9.26
N TYR A 106 10.66 8.24 10.09
CA TYR A 106 10.07 7.33 11.08
C TYR A 106 9.33 8.06 12.21
N GLY A 107 9.83 9.21 12.63
CA GLY A 107 9.13 10.08 13.59
C GLY A 107 7.75 10.52 13.07
N ALA A 108 7.69 10.93 11.81
CA ALA A 108 6.44 11.34 11.17
C ALA A 108 5.44 10.17 11.03
N ILE A 109 5.94 8.95 10.74
CA ILE A 109 5.11 7.73 10.71
C ILE A 109 4.50 7.46 12.09
N ILE A 110 5.28 7.55 13.17
CA ILE A 110 4.79 7.32 14.54
C ILE A 110 3.71 8.33 14.91
N VAL A 111 3.96 9.62 14.66
CA VAL A 111 2.99 10.69 14.97
C VAL A 111 1.69 10.49 14.21
N ALA A 112 1.76 10.15 12.92
CA ALA A 112 0.58 9.87 12.11
C ALA A 112 -0.19 8.64 12.63
N GLY A 113 0.50 7.58 13.07
CA GLY A 113 -0.12 6.40 13.67
C GLY A 113 -0.85 6.71 14.99
N ILE A 114 -0.23 7.52 15.87
CA ILE A 114 -0.87 8.00 17.11
C ILE A 114 -2.10 8.85 16.77
N PHE A 115 -1.98 9.74 15.79
CA PHE A 115 -3.10 10.58 15.33
C PHE A 115 -4.27 9.72 14.85
N VAL A 116 -4.03 8.72 13.99
CA VAL A 116 -5.07 7.78 13.51
C VAL A 116 -5.75 7.06 14.66
N PHE A 117 -4.98 6.56 15.63
CA PHE A 117 -5.53 5.87 16.80
C PHE A 117 -6.47 6.76 17.61
N LEU A 118 -6.10 8.03 17.82
CA LEU A 118 -6.87 8.99 18.60
C LEU A 118 -8.12 9.46 17.86
N ILE A 119 -8.00 9.79 16.56
CA ILE A 119 -9.09 10.36 15.77
C ILE A 119 -10.10 9.31 15.29
N ALA A 120 -9.77 8.02 15.38
CA ALA A 120 -10.55 6.91 14.83
C ALA A 120 -12.05 6.97 15.19
N GLY A 121 -12.37 7.36 16.43
CA GLY A 121 -13.76 7.47 16.90
C GLY A 121 -14.53 8.63 16.27
N TRP A 122 -13.87 9.73 15.99
CA TRP A 122 -14.47 10.87 15.30
C TRP A 122 -14.57 10.58 13.80
N PHE A 123 -13.50 10.04 13.20
CA PHE A 123 -13.46 9.73 11.78
C PHE A 123 -14.51 8.69 11.36
N SER A 124 -14.79 7.70 12.19
CA SER A 124 -15.85 6.71 11.91
C SER A 124 -17.24 7.32 11.72
N LYS A 125 -17.51 8.49 12.33
CA LYS A 125 -18.78 9.22 12.21
C LYS A 125 -18.85 10.08 10.96
N ILE A 126 -17.72 10.58 10.47
CA ILE A 126 -17.66 11.53 9.33
C ILE A 126 -17.44 10.83 7.99
N LYS A 127 -17.64 9.52 7.89
CA LYS A 127 -17.55 8.78 6.62
C LYS A 127 -18.35 9.42 5.47
N LYS A 128 -19.40 10.17 5.80
CA LYS A 128 -20.21 10.95 4.81
C LYS A 128 -19.42 12.05 4.11
N LEU A 129 -18.30 12.52 4.66
CA LEU A 129 -17.42 13.52 4.03
C LEU A 129 -16.56 12.95 2.89
N PHE A 130 -16.49 11.63 2.79
CA PHE A 130 -15.73 10.94 1.76
C PHE A 130 -16.63 10.12 0.82
N PRO A 131 -17.52 10.81 0.07
CA PRO A 131 -18.37 10.15 -0.91
C PRO A 131 -17.53 9.58 -2.07
N PRO A 132 -18.09 8.72 -2.93
CA PRO A 132 -17.40 8.13 -4.07
C PRO A 132 -16.69 9.14 -4.99
N VAL A 133 -17.21 10.37 -5.11
CA VAL A 133 -16.56 11.44 -5.89
C VAL A 133 -15.20 11.84 -5.30
N VAL A 134 -15.07 11.91 -3.99
CA VAL A 134 -13.80 12.22 -3.31
C VAL A 134 -12.89 11.00 -3.33
N THR A 135 -13.35 9.84 -2.83
CA THR A 135 -12.53 8.64 -2.71
C THR A 135 -12.06 8.11 -4.05
N GLY A 136 -12.94 8.09 -5.07
CA GLY A 136 -12.59 7.67 -6.41
C GLY A 136 -11.55 8.59 -7.06
N THR A 137 -11.69 9.91 -6.89
CA THR A 137 -10.72 10.90 -7.36
C THR A 137 -9.36 10.68 -6.71
N LEU A 138 -9.31 10.49 -5.38
CA LEU A 138 -8.06 10.27 -4.65
C LEU A 138 -7.32 9.01 -5.11
N ILE A 139 -8.03 7.89 -5.20
CA ILE A 139 -7.44 6.62 -5.63
C ILE A 139 -6.94 6.73 -7.07
N THR A 140 -7.68 7.42 -7.95
CA THR A 140 -7.24 7.67 -9.33
C THR A 140 -5.94 8.48 -9.35
N VAL A 141 -5.86 9.58 -8.59
CA VAL A 141 -4.66 10.42 -8.52
C VAL A 141 -3.48 9.64 -7.93
N ILE A 142 -3.67 8.87 -6.86
CA ILE A 142 -2.61 8.02 -6.29
C ILE A 142 -1.98 7.14 -7.38
N GLY A 143 -2.80 6.41 -8.13
CA GLY A 143 -2.28 5.56 -9.19
C GLY A 143 -1.55 6.33 -10.29
N LEU A 144 -2.12 7.45 -10.76
CA LEU A 144 -1.54 8.25 -11.84
C LEU A 144 -0.24 8.97 -11.43
N THR A 145 -0.16 9.50 -10.22
CA THR A 145 1.04 10.22 -9.73
C THR A 145 2.25 9.33 -9.51
N LEU A 146 2.05 8.02 -9.39
CA LEU A 146 3.14 7.04 -9.23
C LEU A 146 3.65 6.47 -10.55
N ILE A 147 2.98 6.73 -11.69
CA ILE A 147 3.42 6.27 -13.02
C ILE A 147 4.83 6.77 -13.36
N PRO A 148 5.21 8.05 -13.15
CA PRO A 148 6.57 8.52 -13.42
C PRO A 148 7.64 7.73 -12.65
N VAL A 149 7.36 7.34 -11.40
CA VAL A 149 8.28 6.51 -10.59
C VAL A 149 8.46 5.13 -11.22
N ALA A 150 7.39 4.52 -11.74
CA ALA A 150 7.49 3.26 -12.45
C ALA A 150 8.38 3.38 -13.71
N PHE A 151 8.20 4.44 -14.51
CA PHE A 151 9.04 4.70 -15.69
C PHE A 151 10.50 4.96 -15.35
N GLN A 152 10.77 5.69 -14.26
CA GLN A 152 12.14 5.89 -13.78
C GLN A 152 12.79 4.54 -13.44
N ASN A 153 12.10 3.65 -12.74
CA ASN A 153 12.61 2.32 -12.44
C ASN A 153 12.75 1.46 -13.69
N MET A 154 11.83 1.51 -14.65
CA MET A 154 11.98 0.84 -15.96
C MET A 154 13.26 1.25 -16.70
N GLY A 155 13.68 2.50 -16.52
CA GLY A 155 14.95 3.00 -17.07
C GLY A 155 16.20 2.55 -16.32
N GLY A 156 16.06 1.93 -15.13
CA GLY A 156 17.20 1.50 -14.30
C GLY A 156 17.33 2.27 -12.97
N GLY A 157 16.27 2.94 -12.53
CA GLY A 157 16.16 3.58 -11.19
C GLY A 157 16.77 4.98 -11.11
N ASN A 158 17.95 5.22 -11.64
CA ASN A 158 18.62 6.50 -11.59
C ASN A 158 18.59 7.22 -12.96
N ALA A 159 17.71 8.22 -13.10
CA ALA A 159 17.56 8.99 -14.34
C ALA A 159 18.84 9.75 -14.80
N GLN A 160 19.81 9.93 -13.91
CA GLN A 160 21.09 10.60 -14.22
C GLN A 160 22.24 9.62 -14.50
N ALA A 161 22.00 8.32 -14.38
CA ALA A 161 22.99 7.30 -14.70
C ALA A 161 23.22 7.20 -16.22
N LYS A 162 24.44 6.87 -16.63
CA LYS A 162 24.79 6.76 -18.06
C LYS A 162 24.08 5.62 -18.77
N ASP A 163 23.69 4.60 -18.05
CA ASP A 163 22.96 3.41 -18.49
C ASP A 163 21.44 3.53 -18.31
N PHE A 164 20.93 4.74 -17.96
CA PHE A 164 19.50 4.99 -17.87
C PHE A 164 18.85 4.81 -19.25
N GLY A 165 17.82 3.96 -19.32
CA GLY A 165 17.15 3.64 -20.57
C GLY A 165 17.92 2.69 -21.47
N ASP A 166 18.98 2.03 -20.98
CA ASP A 166 19.68 1.00 -21.75
C ASP A 166 18.70 -0.08 -22.23
N THR A 167 18.98 -0.62 -23.41
CA THR A 167 18.14 -1.64 -24.07
C THR A 167 17.85 -2.84 -23.15
N LYS A 168 18.82 -3.23 -22.33
CA LYS A 168 18.63 -4.33 -21.35
C LYS A 168 17.56 -4.00 -20.32
N ASN A 169 17.55 -2.77 -19.78
CA ASN A 169 16.56 -2.30 -18.84
C ASN A 169 15.16 -2.31 -19.47
N LEU A 170 15.05 -1.77 -20.69
CA LEU A 170 13.77 -1.72 -21.41
C LEU A 170 13.24 -3.12 -21.74
N ILE A 171 14.11 -4.04 -22.22
CA ILE A 171 13.72 -5.43 -22.49
C ILE A 171 13.20 -6.11 -21.22
N ALA A 172 13.95 -6.01 -20.10
CA ALA A 172 13.55 -6.62 -18.84
C ALA A 172 12.20 -6.05 -18.34
N ALA A 173 12.02 -4.72 -18.41
CA ALA A 173 10.78 -4.06 -17.98
C ALA A 173 9.58 -4.46 -18.87
N PHE A 174 9.70 -4.35 -20.19
CA PHE A 174 8.59 -4.66 -21.10
C PHE A 174 8.24 -6.14 -21.09
N LEU A 175 9.19 -7.06 -21.02
CA LEU A 175 8.90 -8.49 -20.89
C LEU A 175 8.18 -8.78 -19.58
N THR A 176 8.55 -8.12 -18.47
CA THR A 176 7.83 -8.24 -17.20
C THR A 176 6.37 -7.80 -17.35
N ILE A 177 6.12 -6.66 -17.99
CA ILE A 177 4.74 -6.18 -18.26
C ILE A 177 3.97 -7.19 -19.10
N ILE A 178 4.56 -7.67 -20.20
CA ILE A 178 3.92 -8.65 -21.10
C ILE A 178 3.55 -9.92 -20.34
N ILE A 179 4.43 -10.44 -19.49
CA ILE A 179 4.18 -11.64 -18.68
C ILE A 179 3.01 -11.41 -17.72
N ILE A 180 3.01 -10.28 -17.00
CA ILE A 180 1.92 -9.95 -16.07
C ILE A 180 0.59 -9.86 -16.82
N VAL A 181 0.55 -9.11 -17.92
CA VAL A 181 -0.65 -8.93 -18.75
C VAL A 181 -1.12 -10.27 -19.32
N ALA A 182 -0.21 -11.10 -19.81
CA ALA A 182 -0.53 -12.43 -20.34
C ALA A 182 -1.21 -13.29 -19.27
N ILE A 183 -0.67 -13.32 -18.05
CA ILE A 183 -1.27 -14.08 -16.95
C ILE A 183 -2.63 -13.47 -16.56
N GLU A 184 -2.76 -12.14 -16.48
CA GLU A 184 -4.03 -11.47 -16.16
C GLU A 184 -5.15 -11.80 -17.17
N VAL A 185 -4.81 -11.89 -18.47
CA VAL A 185 -5.78 -12.11 -19.55
C VAL A 185 -6.12 -13.58 -19.70
N TRP A 186 -5.13 -14.46 -19.68
CA TRP A 186 -5.31 -15.87 -20.06
C TRP A 186 -5.54 -16.81 -18.88
N THR A 187 -5.35 -16.34 -17.63
CA THR A 187 -5.60 -17.16 -16.46
C THR A 187 -6.79 -16.67 -15.65
N LYS A 188 -7.27 -17.52 -14.75
CA LYS A 188 -8.38 -17.22 -13.83
C LYS A 188 -8.02 -17.65 -12.41
N GLY A 189 -8.79 -17.16 -11.46
CA GLY A 189 -8.68 -17.59 -10.08
C GLY A 189 -7.34 -17.18 -9.43
N PHE A 190 -6.71 -18.12 -8.74
CA PHE A 190 -5.50 -17.85 -7.97
C PHE A 190 -4.31 -17.40 -8.83
N LEU A 191 -4.05 -18.03 -9.98
CA LEU A 191 -2.93 -17.64 -10.85
C LEU A 191 -3.03 -16.18 -11.28
N ARG A 192 -4.22 -15.69 -11.60
CA ARG A 192 -4.47 -14.29 -11.89
C ARG A 192 -4.14 -13.40 -10.70
N SER A 193 -4.50 -13.80 -9.48
CA SER A 193 -4.24 -13.00 -8.27
C SER A 193 -2.75 -12.86 -7.91
N ILE A 194 -1.87 -13.72 -8.45
CA ILE A 194 -0.42 -13.67 -8.24
C ILE A 194 0.34 -13.30 -9.52
N SER A 195 -0.34 -12.76 -10.53
CA SER A 195 0.25 -12.39 -11.83
C SER A 195 1.47 -11.50 -11.69
N VAL A 196 1.41 -10.48 -10.83
CA VAL A 196 2.53 -9.56 -10.56
C VAL A 196 3.71 -10.30 -9.93
N LEU A 197 3.47 -11.19 -8.97
CA LEU A 197 4.53 -11.99 -8.35
C LEU A 197 5.22 -12.90 -9.37
N ILE A 198 4.45 -13.57 -10.23
CA ILE A 198 5.01 -14.41 -11.30
C ILE A 198 5.80 -13.54 -12.27
N GLY A 199 5.29 -12.36 -12.64
CA GLY A 199 5.98 -11.40 -13.48
C GLY A 199 7.32 -10.95 -12.90
N LEU A 200 7.38 -10.66 -11.61
CA LEU A 200 8.63 -10.33 -10.90
C LEU A 200 9.62 -11.50 -10.93
N ILE A 201 9.18 -12.72 -10.64
CA ILE A 201 10.05 -13.90 -10.65
C ILE A 201 10.58 -14.17 -12.05
N VAL A 202 9.71 -14.27 -13.06
CA VAL A 202 10.12 -14.58 -14.44
C VAL A 202 10.92 -13.43 -15.04
N GLY A 203 10.52 -12.17 -14.79
CA GLY A 203 11.26 -10.98 -15.18
C GLY A 203 12.68 -10.96 -14.59
N THR A 204 12.83 -11.33 -13.31
CA THR A 204 14.16 -11.43 -12.67
C THR A 204 15.00 -12.57 -13.27
N LEU A 205 14.39 -13.70 -13.62
CA LEU A 205 15.10 -14.78 -14.32
C LEU A 205 15.59 -14.33 -15.70
N ILE A 206 14.76 -13.61 -16.46
CA ILE A 206 15.17 -13.03 -17.75
C ILE A 206 16.30 -12.00 -17.55
N ALA A 207 16.17 -11.11 -16.57
CA ALA A 207 17.21 -10.13 -16.24
C ALA A 207 18.51 -10.81 -15.78
N SER A 208 18.45 -11.98 -15.14
CA SER A 208 19.62 -12.79 -14.81
C SER A 208 20.35 -13.28 -16.06
N CYS A 209 19.61 -13.71 -17.09
CA CYS A 209 20.21 -14.07 -18.39
C CYS A 209 20.86 -12.87 -19.10
N LEU A 210 20.39 -11.64 -18.82
CA LEU A 210 20.98 -10.40 -19.31
C LEU A 210 22.17 -9.89 -18.47
N GLY A 211 22.56 -10.62 -17.41
CA GLY A 211 23.65 -10.28 -16.51
C GLY A 211 23.35 -9.14 -15.54
N MET A 212 22.07 -8.85 -15.25
CA MET A 212 21.65 -7.74 -14.40
C MET A 212 21.49 -8.12 -12.93
N VAL A 213 21.56 -9.41 -12.59
CA VAL A 213 21.27 -9.93 -11.24
C VAL A 213 22.55 -10.34 -10.51
N SER A 214 22.66 -9.99 -9.24
CA SER A 214 23.76 -10.41 -8.37
C SER A 214 23.25 -11.26 -7.20
N LEU A 215 23.83 -12.44 -7.02
CA LEU A 215 23.53 -13.34 -5.90
C LEU A 215 24.23 -12.95 -4.59
N LYS A 216 25.16 -12.01 -4.62
CA LYS A 216 25.95 -11.58 -3.45
C LYS A 216 25.11 -11.25 -2.22
N PRO A 217 24.01 -10.47 -2.31
CA PRO A 217 23.16 -10.14 -1.16
C PRO A 217 22.63 -11.40 -0.46
N VAL A 218 22.18 -12.38 -1.21
CA VAL A 218 21.62 -13.63 -0.65
C VAL A 218 22.69 -14.49 -0.01
N MET A 219 23.89 -14.54 -0.59
CA MET A 219 25.00 -15.30 -0.02
C MET A 219 25.46 -14.70 1.30
N GLN A 220 25.47 -13.37 1.43
CA GLN A 220 25.93 -12.65 2.62
C GLN A 220 24.84 -12.51 3.70
N ALA A 221 23.57 -12.66 3.36
CA ALA A 221 22.49 -12.54 4.32
C ALA A 221 22.52 -13.64 5.36
N SER A 222 22.23 -13.28 6.63
CA SER A 222 22.05 -14.24 7.72
C SER A 222 20.81 -15.10 7.51
N TRP A 223 20.78 -16.27 8.16
CA TRP A 223 19.60 -17.14 8.12
C TRP A 223 18.47 -16.64 9.02
N PHE A 224 18.81 -15.96 10.12
CA PHE A 224 17.85 -15.53 11.12
C PHE A 224 18.20 -14.15 11.65
N HIS A 225 17.19 -13.33 11.85
CA HIS A 225 17.31 -11.99 12.44
C HIS A 225 16.06 -11.66 13.23
N LEU A 226 16.25 -11.09 14.41
CA LEU A 226 15.13 -10.58 15.21
C LEU A 226 14.84 -9.13 14.85
N PRO A 227 13.55 -8.71 14.88
CA PRO A 227 13.17 -7.30 14.75
C PRO A 227 13.92 -6.44 15.78
N GLN A 228 14.52 -5.34 15.32
CA GLN A 228 15.22 -4.37 16.17
C GLN A 228 14.46 -3.08 16.22
N LEU A 229 14.32 -2.52 17.42
CA LEU A 229 13.79 -1.18 17.60
C LEU A 229 14.85 -0.16 17.15
N PHE A 230 14.40 0.86 16.40
CA PHE A 230 15.24 1.99 15.99
C PHE A 230 16.53 1.60 15.24
N TYR A 231 16.46 0.57 14.39
CA TYR A 231 17.61 0.07 13.61
C TYR A 231 18.33 1.18 12.82
N PHE A 232 17.60 2.13 12.24
CA PHE A 232 18.16 3.28 11.52
C PHE A 232 18.42 4.50 12.41
N GLY A 233 18.19 4.39 13.71
CA GLY A 233 18.38 5.44 14.71
C GLY A 233 17.09 5.91 15.38
N VAL A 234 17.25 6.78 16.39
CA VAL A 234 16.13 7.30 17.18
C VAL A 234 15.26 8.23 16.33
N PRO A 235 13.92 8.05 16.32
CA PRO A 235 13.00 8.91 15.59
C PRO A 235 13.17 10.39 15.95
N GLN A 236 13.18 11.24 14.93
CA GLN A 236 13.17 12.70 15.05
C GLN A 236 11.83 13.25 14.58
N PHE A 237 11.42 14.37 15.16
CA PHE A 237 10.10 14.94 14.89
C PHE A 237 10.26 16.30 14.23
N GLU A 238 9.73 16.42 13.03
CA GLU A 238 9.67 17.67 12.28
C GLU A 238 8.20 17.93 11.92
N TRP A 239 7.71 19.12 12.23
CA TRP A 239 6.29 19.44 12.20
C TRP A 239 5.64 19.26 10.83
N SER A 240 6.27 19.74 9.75
CA SER A 240 5.71 19.66 8.41
C SER A 240 5.67 18.23 7.88
N SER A 241 6.69 17.43 8.23
CA SER A 241 6.73 15.99 7.93
C SER A 241 5.63 15.23 8.64
N CYS A 242 5.40 15.54 9.93
CA CYS A 242 4.32 14.94 10.72
C CYS A 242 2.94 15.26 10.11
N LEU A 243 2.70 16.52 9.76
CA LEU A 243 1.44 16.94 9.14
C LEU A 243 1.22 16.26 7.77
N THR A 244 2.27 16.19 6.94
CA THR A 244 2.20 15.48 5.66
C THR A 244 1.78 14.02 5.85
N MET A 245 2.41 13.32 6.78
CA MET A 245 2.07 11.92 7.07
C MET A 245 0.69 11.75 7.70
N ILE A 246 0.20 12.72 8.48
CA ILE A 246 -1.18 12.75 8.98
C ILE A 246 -2.18 12.81 7.82
N ILE A 247 -1.95 13.67 6.82
CA ILE A 247 -2.82 13.77 5.65
C ILE A 247 -2.85 12.44 4.87
N ILE A 248 -1.68 11.84 4.65
CA ILE A 248 -1.57 10.53 3.98
C ILE A 248 -2.29 9.45 4.79
N ALA A 249 -2.17 9.46 6.11
CA ALA A 249 -2.87 8.52 6.97
C ALA A 249 -4.41 8.67 6.89
N LEU A 250 -4.93 9.89 6.78
CA LEU A 250 -6.36 10.12 6.52
C LEU A 250 -6.79 9.53 5.18
N VAL A 251 -5.98 9.68 4.13
CA VAL A 251 -6.24 9.05 2.82
C VAL A 251 -6.26 7.51 2.95
N SER A 252 -5.32 6.93 3.70
CA SER A 252 -5.29 5.48 3.97
C SER A 252 -6.55 5.00 4.72
N MET A 253 -7.03 5.77 5.70
CA MET A 253 -8.28 5.46 6.41
C MET A 253 -9.48 5.43 5.48
N VAL A 254 -9.53 6.34 4.50
CA VAL A 254 -10.59 6.37 3.48
C VAL A 254 -10.54 5.12 2.60
N GLU A 255 -9.35 4.73 2.13
CA GLU A 255 -9.14 3.51 1.34
C GLU A 255 -9.57 2.27 2.12
N SER A 256 -9.10 2.11 3.36
CA SER A 256 -9.45 1.00 4.23
C SER A 256 -10.95 0.91 4.49
N THR A 257 -11.64 2.05 4.59
CA THR A 257 -13.11 2.09 4.72
C THR A 257 -13.78 1.37 3.56
N GLY A 258 -13.33 1.63 2.33
CA GLY A 258 -13.85 0.96 1.13
C GLY A 258 -13.65 -0.55 1.19
N VAL A 259 -12.49 -1.01 1.64
CA VAL A 259 -12.18 -2.45 1.79
C VAL A 259 -13.03 -3.08 2.90
N PHE A 260 -13.21 -2.41 4.04
CA PHE A 260 -14.04 -2.92 5.14
C PHE A 260 -15.49 -3.10 4.71
N PHE A 261 -16.06 -2.15 3.97
CA PHE A 261 -17.41 -2.30 3.42
C PHE A 261 -17.48 -3.41 2.37
N ALA A 262 -16.52 -3.50 1.46
CA ALA A 262 -16.51 -4.58 0.47
C ALA A 262 -16.47 -5.98 1.10
N ILE A 263 -15.75 -6.14 2.20
CA ILE A 263 -15.72 -7.40 2.96
C ILE A 263 -17.02 -7.57 3.75
N GLY A 264 -17.57 -6.49 4.32
CA GLY A 264 -18.87 -6.50 4.98
C GLY A 264 -19.96 -7.05 4.07
N ASP A 265 -20.05 -6.49 2.86
CA ASP A 265 -21.00 -6.94 1.82
C ASP A 265 -20.78 -8.42 1.47
N LEU A 266 -19.53 -8.83 1.31
CA LEU A 266 -19.19 -10.23 1.01
C LEU A 266 -19.59 -11.19 2.13
N LEU A 267 -19.48 -10.75 3.38
CA LEU A 267 -19.82 -11.53 4.57
C LEU A 267 -21.29 -11.40 4.96
N HIS A 268 -22.09 -10.57 4.28
CA HIS A 268 -23.44 -10.17 4.66
C HIS A 268 -23.48 -9.63 6.11
N LYS A 269 -22.53 -8.78 6.45
CA LYS A 269 -22.37 -8.17 7.75
C LYS A 269 -22.38 -6.66 7.62
N ASP A 270 -23.29 -6.00 8.30
CA ASP A 270 -23.29 -4.54 8.43
C ASP A 270 -22.06 -4.06 9.21
N ILE A 271 -21.33 -3.15 8.62
CA ILE A 271 -20.14 -2.54 9.22
C ILE A 271 -20.57 -1.29 9.98
N THR A 272 -20.51 -1.38 11.31
CA THR A 272 -20.91 -0.31 12.23
C THR A 272 -19.79 0.73 12.39
N GLU A 273 -20.14 1.90 12.95
CA GLU A 273 -19.16 2.92 13.32
C GLU A 273 -18.15 2.40 14.35
N GLU A 274 -18.57 1.52 15.27
CA GLU A 274 -17.68 0.91 16.25
C GLU A 274 -16.72 -0.11 15.59
N ASP A 275 -17.17 -0.83 14.56
CA ASP A 275 -16.29 -1.70 13.76
C ASP A 275 -15.20 -0.87 13.04
N LEU A 276 -15.61 0.23 12.39
CA LEU A 276 -14.69 1.15 11.73
C LEU A 276 -13.68 1.77 12.69
N LYS A 277 -14.16 2.28 13.83
CA LYS A 277 -13.30 2.85 14.88
C LYS A 277 -12.23 1.86 15.33
N LYS A 278 -12.61 0.61 15.59
CA LYS A 278 -11.66 -0.45 15.98
C LYS A 278 -10.70 -0.81 14.86
N GLY A 279 -11.17 -0.83 13.60
CA GLY A 279 -10.35 -1.04 12.43
C GLY A 279 -9.27 0.03 12.27
N TYR A 280 -9.64 1.30 12.33
CA TYR A 280 -8.71 2.42 12.24
C TYR A 280 -7.72 2.46 13.41
N ARG A 281 -8.16 2.15 14.63
CA ARG A 281 -7.23 2.02 15.77
C ARG A 281 -6.20 0.92 15.57
N ALA A 282 -6.59 -0.18 14.97
CA ALA A 282 -5.64 -1.25 14.63
C ALA A 282 -4.61 -0.80 13.60
N GLU A 283 -5.03 -0.06 12.56
CA GLU A 283 -4.12 0.53 11.57
C GLU A 283 -3.19 1.57 12.20
N GLY A 284 -3.73 2.49 13.03
CA GLY A 284 -2.91 3.44 13.76
C GLY A 284 -1.87 2.78 14.66
N LEU A 285 -2.26 1.74 15.39
CA LEU A 285 -1.34 0.96 16.22
C LEU A 285 -0.28 0.24 15.39
N ALA A 286 -0.68 -0.39 14.28
CA ALA A 286 0.25 -1.03 13.35
C ALA A 286 1.25 -0.03 12.77
N GLN A 287 0.80 1.19 12.45
CA GLN A 287 1.66 2.27 11.96
C GLN A 287 2.64 2.77 13.01
N VAL A 288 2.23 2.87 14.29
CA VAL A 288 3.16 3.20 15.39
C VAL A 288 4.25 2.13 15.51
N PHE A 289 3.87 0.86 15.53
CA PHE A 289 4.85 -0.23 15.51
C PHE A 289 5.73 -0.18 14.26
N GLY A 290 5.15 0.12 13.09
CA GLY A 290 5.91 0.34 11.86
C GLY A 290 7.03 1.37 12.05
N GLY A 291 6.72 2.53 12.58
CA GLY A 291 7.72 3.57 12.84
C GLY A 291 8.78 3.17 13.88
N LEU A 292 8.39 2.44 14.93
CA LEU A 292 9.31 1.94 15.96
C LEU A 292 10.29 0.89 15.43
N PHE A 293 9.83 0.00 14.55
CA PHE A 293 10.64 -1.06 13.93
C PHE A 293 11.20 -0.66 12.57
N ASN A 294 11.13 0.62 12.23
CA ASN A 294 11.67 1.19 10.99
C ASN A 294 11.08 0.58 9.72
N THR A 295 9.77 0.44 9.70
CA THR A 295 8.96 0.06 8.55
C THR A 295 7.99 1.18 8.17
N PHE A 296 6.89 0.86 7.49
CA PHE A 296 6.04 1.83 6.82
C PHE A 296 4.63 1.90 7.42
N PRO A 297 3.81 2.90 7.00
CA PRO A 297 2.38 2.89 7.30
C PRO A 297 1.68 1.69 6.67
N TYR A 298 0.68 1.15 7.36
CA TYR A 298 -0.07 -0.03 6.92
C TYR A 298 -1.50 0.32 6.58
N THR A 299 -2.00 -0.29 5.50
CA THR A 299 -3.40 -0.18 5.05
C THR A 299 -3.94 -1.55 4.64
N THR A 300 -5.25 -1.67 4.47
CA THR A 300 -5.87 -2.91 4.03
C THR A 300 -5.66 -3.16 2.53
N PHE A 301 -5.23 -4.37 2.18
CA PHE A 301 -5.00 -4.77 0.79
C PHE A 301 -6.28 -5.25 0.12
N SER A 302 -6.73 -4.49 -0.89
CA SER A 302 -7.95 -4.80 -1.66
C SER A 302 -7.84 -6.07 -2.50
N GLN A 303 -6.63 -6.46 -2.93
CA GLN A 303 -6.36 -7.68 -3.68
C GLN A 303 -6.82 -8.94 -2.94
N ASN A 304 -6.70 -8.93 -1.60
CA ASN A 304 -7.11 -10.04 -0.76
C ASN A 304 -8.65 -10.22 -0.69
N VAL A 305 -9.43 -9.16 -0.97
CA VAL A 305 -10.90 -9.25 -1.07
C VAL A 305 -11.30 -10.14 -2.26
N GLY A 306 -10.61 -9.98 -3.39
CA GLY A 306 -10.82 -10.83 -4.56
C GLY A 306 -10.60 -12.32 -4.27
N LEU A 307 -9.55 -12.65 -3.50
CA LEU A 307 -9.30 -14.04 -3.09
C LEU A 307 -10.39 -14.60 -2.15
N LEU A 308 -10.93 -13.79 -1.25
CA LEU A 308 -12.06 -14.20 -0.41
C LEU A 308 -13.29 -14.50 -1.25
N GLN A 309 -13.56 -13.72 -2.30
CA GLN A 309 -14.65 -13.97 -3.25
C GLN A 309 -14.42 -15.26 -4.01
N LEU A 310 -13.23 -15.48 -4.55
CA LEU A 310 -12.88 -16.65 -5.35
C LEU A 310 -12.90 -17.95 -4.54
N SER A 311 -12.38 -17.94 -3.32
CA SER A 311 -12.31 -19.12 -2.46
C SER A 311 -13.67 -19.50 -1.86
N GLY A 312 -14.59 -18.55 -1.77
CA GLY A 312 -15.86 -18.68 -1.05
C GLY A 312 -15.70 -18.90 0.46
N ILE A 313 -14.45 -18.88 0.97
CA ILE A 313 -14.17 -19.14 2.38
C ILE A 313 -14.11 -17.81 3.14
N LYS A 314 -15.15 -17.57 3.91
CA LYS A 314 -15.43 -16.32 4.60
C LYS A 314 -14.97 -16.31 6.08
N THR A 315 -13.94 -17.09 6.43
CA THR A 315 -13.44 -17.21 7.80
C THR A 315 -12.07 -16.55 7.97
N LYS A 316 -11.71 -16.18 9.19
CA LYS A 316 -10.41 -15.57 9.53
C LYS A 316 -9.24 -16.56 9.55
N ARG A 317 -9.51 -17.89 9.63
CA ARG A 317 -8.46 -18.91 9.75
C ARG A 317 -7.37 -18.83 8.67
N PRO A 318 -7.68 -18.67 7.36
CA PRO A 318 -6.64 -18.49 6.34
C PRO A 318 -5.77 -17.26 6.56
N ILE A 319 -6.37 -16.16 7.05
CA ILE A 319 -5.63 -14.92 7.26
C ILE A 319 -4.71 -15.01 8.49
N PHE A 320 -5.10 -15.75 9.53
CA PHE A 320 -4.17 -16.07 10.62
C PHE A 320 -2.95 -16.86 10.13
N TRP A 321 -3.15 -17.83 9.21
CA TRP A 321 -2.04 -18.54 8.58
C TRP A 321 -1.19 -17.62 7.73
N ALA A 322 -1.80 -16.73 6.92
CA ALA A 322 -1.07 -15.74 6.13
C ALA A 322 -0.20 -14.85 7.03
N ALA A 323 -0.76 -14.33 8.11
CA ALA A 323 -0.04 -13.48 9.06
C ALA A 323 1.14 -14.22 9.74
N GLY A 324 0.92 -15.46 10.18
CA GLY A 324 1.98 -16.28 10.76
C GLY A 324 3.10 -16.60 9.76
N LEU A 325 2.76 -16.91 8.51
CA LEU A 325 3.73 -17.14 7.44
C LEU A 325 4.52 -15.87 7.11
N LEU A 326 3.87 -14.70 7.03
CA LEU A 326 4.55 -13.41 6.83
C LEU A 326 5.55 -13.14 7.94
N MET A 327 5.14 -13.30 9.20
CA MET A 327 6.06 -13.14 10.34
C MET A 327 7.23 -14.12 10.27
N GLY A 328 6.96 -15.39 9.98
CA GLY A 328 8.02 -16.40 9.81
C GLY A 328 9.00 -16.05 8.68
N MET A 329 8.48 -15.59 7.52
CA MET A 329 9.33 -15.17 6.40
C MET A 329 10.15 -13.92 6.74
N GLY A 330 9.59 -12.97 7.46
CA GLY A 330 10.28 -11.75 7.85
C GLY A 330 11.43 -11.98 8.85
N LEU A 331 11.42 -13.11 9.59
CA LEU A 331 12.53 -13.52 10.44
C LEU A 331 13.69 -14.17 9.65
N LEU A 332 13.55 -14.39 8.35
CA LEU A 332 14.52 -15.03 7.47
C LEU A 332 15.09 -14.00 6.47
N PRO A 333 16.18 -13.26 6.81
CA PRO A 333 16.78 -12.26 5.95
C PRO A 333 17.15 -12.75 4.55
N LYS A 334 17.42 -14.03 4.38
CA LYS A 334 17.65 -14.61 3.04
C LYS A 334 16.45 -14.42 2.11
N ILE A 335 15.22 -14.42 2.62
CA ILE A 335 14.02 -14.15 1.84
C ILE A 335 13.96 -12.66 1.43
N GLY A 336 14.28 -11.75 2.37
CA GLY A 336 14.42 -10.33 2.06
C GLY A 336 15.52 -10.07 1.02
N ALA A 337 16.66 -10.75 1.15
CA ALA A 337 17.77 -10.64 0.21
C ALA A 337 17.41 -11.17 -1.20
N LEU A 338 16.58 -12.19 -1.34
CA LEU A 338 16.04 -12.62 -2.64
C LEU A 338 15.23 -11.51 -3.32
N VAL A 339 14.47 -10.74 -2.55
CA VAL A 339 13.70 -9.61 -3.08
C VAL A 339 14.62 -8.48 -3.54
N THR A 340 15.70 -8.20 -2.83
CA THR A 340 16.65 -7.14 -3.22
C THR A 340 17.47 -7.47 -4.47
N MET A 341 17.38 -8.70 -4.97
CA MET A 341 18.00 -9.09 -6.26
C MET A 341 17.18 -8.66 -7.47
N ILE A 342 15.90 -8.29 -7.27
CA ILE A 342 15.03 -7.86 -8.37
C ILE A 342 15.59 -6.56 -8.95
N PRO A 343 16.00 -6.53 -10.24
CA PRO A 343 16.51 -5.30 -10.86
C PRO A 343 15.43 -4.22 -10.92
N ASP A 344 15.85 -2.96 -10.79
CA ASP A 344 14.94 -1.81 -10.86
C ASP A 344 14.05 -1.84 -12.11
N ALA A 345 14.59 -2.23 -13.24
CA ALA A 345 13.85 -2.33 -14.50
C ALA A 345 12.67 -3.33 -14.42
N VAL A 346 12.90 -4.51 -13.84
CA VAL A 346 11.85 -5.52 -13.61
C VAL A 346 10.81 -5.00 -12.63
N LEU A 347 11.28 -4.39 -11.54
CA LEU A 347 10.42 -3.76 -10.55
C LEU A 347 9.56 -2.66 -11.18
N GLY A 348 10.16 -1.79 -12.01
CA GLY A 348 9.47 -0.73 -12.72
C GLY A 348 8.36 -1.24 -13.65
N GLY A 349 8.63 -2.33 -14.39
CA GLY A 349 7.61 -2.98 -15.22
C GLY A 349 6.42 -3.49 -14.42
N ALA A 350 6.67 -4.15 -13.29
CA ALA A 350 5.61 -4.62 -12.39
C ALA A 350 4.85 -3.46 -11.74
N MET A 351 5.56 -2.41 -11.31
CA MET A 351 4.98 -1.21 -10.70
C MET A 351 4.06 -0.46 -11.65
N LEU A 352 4.43 -0.35 -12.93
CA LEU A 352 3.56 0.29 -13.92
C LEU A 352 2.19 -0.38 -13.96
N VAL A 353 2.16 -1.72 -14.03
CA VAL A 353 0.90 -2.46 -14.01
C VAL A 353 0.15 -2.23 -12.69
N MET A 354 0.82 -2.32 -11.53
CA MET A 354 0.18 -2.12 -10.24
C MET A 354 -0.42 -0.71 -10.09
N PHE A 355 0.32 0.34 -10.43
CA PHE A 355 -0.13 1.72 -10.26
C PHE A 355 -1.26 2.08 -11.20
N THR A 356 -1.20 1.60 -12.44
CA THR A 356 -2.30 1.80 -13.40
C THR A 356 -3.55 1.02 -12.98
N MET A 357 -3.42 -0.16 -12.39
CA MET A 357 -4.56 -0.89 -11.81
C MET A 357 -5.20 -0.15 -10.62
N ILE A 358 -4.40 0.52 -9.78
CA ILE A 358 -4.91 1.40 -8.71
C ILE A 358 -5.68 2.57 -9.32
N ALA A 359 -5.13 3.24 -10.34
CA ALA A 359 -5.83 4.34 -11.02
C ALA A 359 -7.19 3.89 -11.59
N VAL A 360 -7.22 2.74 -12.25
CA VAL A 360 -8.46 2.14 -12.80
C VAL A 360 -9.45 1.78 -11.69
N GLN A 361 -8.99 1.33 -10.53
CA GLN A 361 -9.86 1.08 -9.38
C GLN A 361 -10.54 2.38 -8.90
N GLY A 362 -9.81 3.50 -8.87
CA GLY A 362 -10.36 4.82 -8.59
C GLY A 362 -11.41 5.23 -9.63
N ILE A 363 -11.10 5.07 -10.92
CA ILE A 363 -12.04 5.32 -12.02
C ILE A 363 -13.31 4.48 -11.86
N LYS A 364 -13.16 3.19 -11.52
CA LYS A 364 -14.31 2.30 -11.26
C LYS A 364 -15.17 2.78 -10.09
N MET A 365 -14.59 3.42 -9.07
CA MET A 365 -15.37 4.06 -8.01
C MET A 365 -16.14 5.28 -8.53
N LEU A 366 -15.53 6.06 -9.42
CA LEU A 366 -16.16 7.23 -10.04
C LEU A 366 -17.37 6.86 -10.92
N THR A 367 -17.49 5.64 -11.44
CA THR A 367 -18.71 5.21 -12.18
C THR A 367 -19.97 5.22 -11.32
N LYS A 368 -19.84 5.26 -9.99
CA LYS A 368 -20.97 5.37 -9.06
C LYS A 368 -21.40 6.83 -8.82
N VAL A 369 -20.69 7.80 -9.39
CA VAL A 369 -20.93 9.23 -9.22
C VAL A 369 -21.87 9.72 -10.32
N ASN A 370 -22.86 10.53 -9.94
CA ASN A 370 -23.69 11.21 -10.94
C ASN A 370 -22.90 12.37 -11.58
N PHE A 371 -22.46 12.16 -12.82
CA PHE A 371 -21.74 13.15 -13.63
C PHE A 371 -22.65 14.09 -14.42
N GLU A 372 -23.98 13.93 -14.39
CA GLU A 372 -24.90 14.96 -14.89
C GLU A 372 -24.82 16.23 -14.02
N ASN A 373 -24.41 16.07 -12.77
CA ASN A 373 -24.15 17.19 -11.87
C ASN A 373 -22.75 17.79 -12.15
N ASN A 374 -22.72 18.97 -12.77
CA ASN A 374 -21.48 19.70 -13.07
C ASN A 374 -20.59 19.94 -11.85
N ARG A 375 -21.14 20.00 -10.63
CA ARG A 375 -20.35 20.15 -9.40
C ARG A 375 -19.44 18.95 -9.18
N ASN A 376 -19.94 17.73 -9.41
CA ASN A 376 -19.12 16.50 -9.29
C ASN A 376 -18.04 16.47 -10.37
N ILE A 377 -18.34 16.91 -11.60
CA ILE A 377 -17.36 17.02 -12.67
C ILE A 377 -16.22 17.96 -12.25
N LEU A 378 -16.54 19.13 -11.70
CA LEU A 378 -15.55 20.11 -11.25
C LEU A 378 -14.69 19.58 -10.10
N VAL A 379 -15.28 18.88 -9.11
CA VAL A 379 -14.51 18.24 -8.03
C VAL A 379 -13.46 17.29 -8.60
N VAL A 380 -13.87 16.39 -9.51
CA VAL A 380 -12.97 15.39 -10.10
C VAL A 380 -11.91 16.06 -10.98
N ALA A 381 -12.34 16.92 -11.92
CA ALA A 381 -11.45 17.53 -12.91
C ALA A 381 -10.37 18.41 -12.27
N ILE A 382 -10.77 19.31 -11.36
CA ILE A 382 -9.84 20.23 -10.69
C ILE A 382 -8.86 19.43 -9.80
N SER A 383 -9.37 18.46 -9.04
CA SER A 383 -8.51 17.70 -8.12
C SER A 383 -7.50 16.80 -8.84
N ILE A 384 -7.90 16.14 -9.93
CA ILE A 384 -6.98 15.38 -10.77
C ILE A 384 -5.97 16.33 -11.42
N GLY A 385 -6.43 17.44 -12.00
CA GLY A 385 -5.57 18.42 -12.66
C GLY A 385 -4.53 19.01 -11.72
N LEU A 386 -4.93 19.42 -10.53
CA LEU A 386 -4.02 19.94 -9.51
C LEU A 386 -3.05 18.87 -9.03
N GLY A 387 -3.53 17.65 -8.74
CA GLY A 387 -2.67 16.55 -8.27
C GLY A 387 -1.60 16.17 -9.28
N LEU A 388 -1.97 15.99 -10.55
CA LEU A 388 -1.03 15.67 -11.63
C LEU A 388 -0.12 16.85 -11.97
N GLY A 389 -0.67 18.06 -12.07
CA GLY A 389 0.09 19.27 -12.40
C GLY A 389 1.22 19.49 -11.40
N VAL A 390 0.94 19.36 -10.11
CA VAL A 390 1.93 19.48 -9.05
C VAL A 390 2.98 18.37 -9.10
N THR A 391 2.58 17.15 -9.41
CA THR A 391 3.52 16.01 -9.52
C THR A 391 4.50 16.22 -10.66
N ILE A 392 4.05 16.82 -11.79
CA ILE A 392 4.89 17.07 -12.96
C ILE A 392 5.75 18.32 -12.80
N TYR A 393 5.19 19.37 -12.20
CA TYR A 393 5.86 20.67 -12.02
C TYR A 393 5.85 21.14 -10.56
N PRO A 394 6.51 20.41 -9.63
CA PRO A 394 6.56 20.80 -8.22
C PRO A 394 7.26 22.15 -7.99
N GLN A 395 8.09 22.58 -8.94
CA GLN A 395 8.84 23.85 -8.88
C GLN A 395 7.94 25.09 -8.87
N ILE A 396 6.68 24.99 -9.26
CA ILE A 396 5.71 26.12 -9.24
C ILE A 396 5.60 26.75 -7.85
N PHE A 397 5.90 25.99 -6.80
CA PHE A 397 5.79 26.43 -5.40
C PHE A 397 7.14 26.81 -4.76
N GLN A 398 8.23 26.90 -5.53
CA GLN A 398 9.57 27.16 -4.97
C GLN A 398 9.69 28.51 -4.23
N ALA A 399 8.89 29.51 -4.60
CA ALA A 399 8.87 30.81 -3.93
C ALA A 399 8.19 30.81 -2.55
N LEU A 400 7.49 29.75 -2.18
CA LEU A 400 6.76 29.65 -0.92
C LEU A 400 7.67 29.21 0.24
N PRO A 401 7.31 29.51 1.50
CA PRO A 401 8.01 28.96 2.66
C PRO A 401 8.10 27.45 2.64
N GLN A 402 9.24 26.89 3.09
CA GLN A 402 9.52 25.45 3.03
C GLN A 402 8.41 24.56 3.64
N THR A 403 7.81 25.02 4.73
CA THR A 403 6.72 24.31 5.41
C THR A 403 5.51 24.14 4.51
N ILE A 404 5.16 25.19 3.75
CA ILE A 404 4.03 25.15 2.80
C ILE A 404 4.38 24.33 1.56
N GLN A 405 5.63 24.42 1.08
CA GLN A 405 6.10 23.63 -0.04
C GLN A 405 5.89 22.13 0.18
N LEU A 406 6.18 21.58 1.36
CA LEU A 406 6.02 20.15 1.67
C LEU A 406 4.60 19.61 1.41
N PHE A 407 3.59 20.45 1.64
CA PHE A 407 2.21 20.08 1.36
C PHE A 407 1.87 20.23 -0.11
N LEU A 408 2.29 21.33 -0.71
CA LEU A 408 1.89 21.70 -2.06
C LEU A 408 2.68 21.00 -3.17
N VAL A 409 3.89 20.51 -2.91
CA VAL A 409 4.68 19.74 -3.91
C VAL A 409 4.25 18.27 -4.00
N ASN A 410 3.36 17.81 -3.09
CA ASN A 410 2.85 16.45 -3.12
C ASN A 410 1.48 16.39 -3.80
N GLY A 411 1.43 15.84 -5.00
CA GLY A 411 0.20 15.78 -5.80
C GLY A 411 -0.94 15.01 -5.12
N ILE A 412 -0.64 13.98 -4.33
CA ILE A 412 -1.66 13.21 -3.58
C ILE A 412 -2.28 14.08 -2.49
N VAL A 413 -1.46 14.84 -1.75
CA VAL A 413 -1.92 15.75 -0.71
C VAL A 413 -2.79 16.86 -1.31
N VAL A 414 -2.32 17.48 -2.39
CA VAL A 414 -3.05 18.56 -3.07
C VAL A 414 -4.38 18.05 -3.63
N ALA A 415 -4.39 16.89 -4.28
CA ALA A 415 -5.63 16.27 -4.78
C ALA A 415 -6.59 15.93 -3.64
N SER A 416 -6.08 15.42 -2.52
CA SER A 416 -6.90 15.08 -1.35
C SER A 416 -7.59 16.32 -0.76
N LEU A 417 -6.82 17.37 -0.53
CA LEU A 417 -7.33 18.61 0.03
C LEU A 417 -8.33 19.27 -0.95
N SER A 418 -7.99 19.36 -2.24
CA SER A 418 -8.86 19.96 -3.22
C SER A 418 -10.16 19.17 -3.42
N ALA A 419 -10.12 17.85 -3.53
CA ALA A 419 -11.32 17.02 -3.67
C ALA A 419 -12.25 17.16 -2.46
N THR A 420 -11.69 17.12 -1.26
CA THR A 420 -12.47 17.26 -0.03
C THR A 420 -13.08 18.65 0.12
N LEU A 421 -12.27 19.70 -0.08
CA LEU A 421 -12.74 21.10 0.03
C LEU A 421 -13.78 21.43 -1.03
N LEU A 422 -13.52 21.10 -2.29
CA LEU A 422 -14.47 21.38 -3.38
C LEU A 422 -15.78 20.60 -3.17
N ASN A 423 -15.71 19.34 -2.72
CA ASN A 423 -16.90 18.58 -2.40
C ASN A 423 -17.71 19.21 -1.25
N LEU A 424 -17.05 19.70 -0.20
CA LEU A 424 -17.69 20.40 0.91
C LEU A 424 -18.35 21.70 0.47
N ILE A 425 -17.71 22.46 -0.43
CA ILE A 425 -18.22 23.73 -0.94
C ILE A 425 -19.41 23.50 -1.89
N PHE A 426 -19.24 22.58 -2.85
CA PHE A 426 -20.21 22.41 -3.94
C PHE A 426 -21.38 21.49 -3.58
N ASN A 427 -21.12 20.45 -2.79
CA ASN A 427 -22.07 19.41 -2.45
C ASN A 427 -22.50 19.47 -0.96
N LYS A 428 -22.46 20.68 -0.35
CA LYS A 428 -22.96 20.91 1.00
C LYS A 428 -24.38 20.35 1.10
N GLN A 429 -24.55 19.23 1.81
CA GLN A 429 -25.89 18.71 2.07
C GLN A 429 -26.65 19.78 2.84
N LYS A 430 -27.75 20.28 2.27
CA LYS A 430 -28.75 21.01 3.05
C LYS A 430 -29.27 19.99 4.06
N ASN A 431 -28.91 20.16 5.33
CA ASN A 431 -29.56 19.47 6.46
C ASN A 431 -31.02 19.87 6.52
#